data_dde01d62875fc2707c6c90905659d1ce
#
_entry.id   dde01d62875fc2707c6c90905659d1ce
#
_cell.length_a   1.000
_cell.length_b   1.000
_cell.length_c   1.000
_cell.angle_alpha   90.00
_cell.angle_beta   90.00
_cell.angle_gamma   90.00
#
_symmetry.space_group_name_H-M   'P 1'
#
loop_
_entity.id
_entity.type
_entity.pdbx_description
1 polymer ?
#
loop_
_entity_poly.entity_id
_entity_poly.type
_entity_poly.pdbx_seq_one_letter_code
_entity_poly.pdbx_strand_id
1 'polypeptide(L)'
;MKKLIIALGVLTLLYFTATLFVPPYIEGQRNPVKLASPYTISSEAQKIYNRLDFISDLHCDALLWGRDLTERGTRGHVDFPRMREANVGLEMFTIVTKSPAGQNMKSNSADSFDNITPLTIAKGESPANWFSLINRTLSQSNDLAGFISEEEGKAIFVKSKADLEQLIQVRSTDKSVIGAMLGIEGAHALEGSLENLDLVYEAGVRMIGPTHFFDNKLGGSAHGENLGGLTDFGRQVITRMNELGIFIDLAHCSPAIVDDVLSMTTEPVMVSHIGVKAVLNSQRNLSDKQIKRIAANGGIIGVAFFDMAVGEPELPNIIATIRHIRDVVGIEYIALG
;
A
#
# COMPACT_ATOMS: atom_id res chain seq x y z
N MET A 1 -14.51 11.45 -45.71
CA MET A 1 -13.59 12.31 -44.92
C MET A 1 -14.31 13.09 -43.81
N LYS A 2 -15.25 14.03 -44.10
CA LYS A 2 -15.91 14.83 -43.07
C LYS A 2 -16.56 14.03 -41.93
N LYS A 3 -17.29 12.94 -42.23
CA LYS A 3 -17.92 12.07 -41.22
C LYS A 3 -16.86 11.36 -40.30
N LEU A 4 -15.73 10.97 -40.85
CA LEU A 4 -14.63 10.35 -40.09
C LEU A 4 -13.94 11.38 -39.15
N ILE A 5 -13.73 12.59 -39.63
CA ILE A 5 -13.16 13.68 -38.82
C ILE A 5 -14.10 14.04 -37.66
N ILE A 6 -15.42 14.11 -37.92
CA ILE A 6 -16.42 14.38 -36.88
C ILE A 6 -16.42 13.23 -35.85
N ALA A 7 -16.40 11.96 -36.31
CA ALA A 7 -16.37 10.80 -35.42
C ALA A 7 -15.10 10.78 -34.55
N LEU A 8 -13.93 11.06 -35.13
CA LEU A 8 -12.68 11.17 -34.36
C LEU A 8 -12.74 12.33 -33.36
N GLY A 9 -13.26 13.49 -33.74
CA GLY A 9 -13.42 14.62 -32.82
C GLY A 9 -14.34 14.31 -31.63
N VAL A 10 -15.47 13.61 -31.91
CA VAL A 10 -16.38 13.15 -30.83
C VAL A 10 -15.69 12.13 -29.91
N LEU A 11 -14.98 11.15 -30.46
CA LEU A 11 -14.25 10.16 -29.64
C LEU A 11 -13.16 10.80 -28.79
N THR A 12 -12.42 11.76 -29.36
CA THR A 12 -11.41 12.53 -28.63
C THR A 12 -12.04 13.31 -27.48
N LEU A 13 -13.16 14.00 -27.75
CA LEU A 13 -13.87 14.76 -26.70
C LEU A 13 -14.39 13.83 -25.60
N LEU A 14 -14.98 12.68 -25.96
CA LEU A 14 -15.46 11.68 -25.00
C LEU A 14 -14.31 11.15 -24.15
N TYR A 15 -13.18 10.85 -24.76
CA TYR A 15 -11.99 10.40 -24.05
C TYR A 15 -11.50 11.45 -23.03
N PHE A 16 -11.29 12.70 -23.45
CA PHE A 16 -10.88 13.76 -22.52
C PHE A 16 -11.93 14.03 -21.43
N THR A 17 -13.22 13.94 -21.75
CA THR A 17 -14.26 14.01 -20.74
C THR A 17 -14.15 12.89 -19.73
N ALA A 18 -13.91 11.64 -20.21
CA ALA A 18 -13.73 10.50 -19.34
C ALA A 18 -12.51 10.66 -18.41
N THR A 19 -11.38 11.20 -18.88
CA THR A 19 -10.20 11.41 -18.02
C THR A 19 -10.46 12.39 -16.87
N LEU A 20 -11.35 13.34 -17.06
CA LEU A 20 -11.69 14.33 -16.02
C LEU A 20 -12.67 13.79 -14.97
N PHE A 21 -13.61 12.91 -15.36
CA PHE A 21 -14.72 12.52 -14.49
C PHE A 21 -14.63 11.09 -13.95
N VAL A 22 -14.08 10.14 -14.72
CA VAL A 22 -14.10 8.72 -14.34
C VAL A 22 -13.20 8.42 -13.14
N PRO A 23 -11.92 8.81 -13.10
CA PRO A 23 -11.06 8.52 -11.95
C PRO A 23 -11.58 9.13 -10.65
N PRO A 24 -11.96 10.45 -10.60
CA PRO A 24 -12.52 11.04 -9.39
C PRO A 24 -13.83 10.38 -8.92
N TYR A 25 -14.68 9.98 -9.85
CA TYR A 25 -15.92 9.28 -9.53
C TYR A 25 -15.65 7.91 -8.91
N ILE A 26 -14.76 7.11 -9.52
CA ILE A 26 -14.42 5.78 -8.99
C ILE A 26 -13.75 5.90 -7.62
N GLU A 27 -12.79 6.81 -7.46
CA GLU A 27 -12.15 7.06 -6.17
C GLU A 27 -13.19 7.43 -5.10
N GLY A 28 -14.10 8.36 -5.39
CA GLY A 28 -15.14 8.77 -4.45
C GLY A 28 -16.08 7.64 -4.02
N GLN A 29 -16.31 6.64 -4.89
CA GLN A 29 -17.10 5.45 -4.56
C GLN A 29 -16.31 4.41 -3.73
N ARG A 30 -15.01 4.26 -4.01
CA ARG A 30 -14.17 3.24 -3.37
C ARG A 30 -13.51 3.73 -2.09
N ASN A 31 -13.31 5.03 -1.98
CA ASN A 31 -12.53 5.66 -0.92
C ASN A 31 -13.29 6.88 -0.32
N PRO A 32 -14.53 6.66 0.18
CA PRO A 32 -15.37 7.77 0.66
C PRO A 32 -14.85 8.31 2.00
N VAL A 33 -14.69 9.61 2.10
CA VAL A 33 -14.45 10.30 3.37
C VAL A 33 -15.79 10.44 4.11
N LYS A 34 -15.99 9.65 5.17
CA LYS A 34 -17.26 9.59 5.93
C LYS A 34 -17.36 10.68 7.01
N LEU A 35 -16.23 11.08 7.58
CA LEU A 35 -16.16 12.08 8.63
C LEU A 35 -15.47 13.34 8.12
N ALA A 36 -16.11 14.49 8.33
CA ALA A 36 -15.57 15.78 7.98
C ALA A 36 -14.96 16.48 9.21
N SER A 37 -13.87 17.26 8.99
CA SER A 37 -13.33 18.19 9.99
C SER A 37 -14.37 19.30 10.32
N PRO A 38 -14.38 19.85 11.56
CA PRO A 38 -13.45 19.55 12.66
C PRO A 38 -13.81 18.27 13.41
N TYR A 39 -12.78 17.50 13.75
CA TYR A 39 -12.94 16.29 14.56
C TYR A 39 -13.01 16.64 16.06
N THR A 40 -13.94 16.02 16.78
CA THR A 40 -14.00 16.17 18.23
C THR A 40 -13.11 15.14 18.89
N ILE A 41 -12.09 15.59 19.59
CA ILE A 41 -11.18 14.75 20.36
C ILE A 41 -11.18 15.19 21.83
N SER A 42 -10.95 14.25 22.75
CA SER A 42 -10.86 14.58 24.17
C SER A 42 -9.58 15.37 24.47
N SER A 43 -9.61 16.19 25.51
CA SER A 43 -8.43 16.93 25.96
C SER A 43 -7.26 16.01 26.36
N GLU A 44 -7.56 14.80 26.81
CA GLU A 44 -6.58 13.77 27.14
C GLU A 44 -5.91 13.21 25.88
N ALA A 45 -6.70 12.84 24.88
CA ALA A 45 -6.18 12.40 23.57
C ALA A 45 -5.32 13.48 22.90
N GLN A 46 -5.76 14.75 22.98
CA GLN A 46 -4.96 15.88 22.47
C GLN A 46 -3.62 16.03 23.19
N LYS A 47 -3.56 15.82 24.51
CA LYS A 47 -2.30 15.86 25.28
C LYS A 47 -1.35 14.73 24.87
N ILE A 48 -1.88 13.53 24.58
CA ILE A 48 -1.09 12.39 24.09
C ILE A 48 -0.55 12.71 22.70
N TYR A 49 -1.43 13.12 21.77
CA TYR A 49 -1.08 13.49 20.40
C TYR A 49 0.03 14.55 20.35
N ASN A 50 -0.05 15.59 21.18
CA ASN A 50 0.94 16.67 21.21
C ASN A 50 2.35 16.22 21.66
N ARG A 51 2.46 15.03 22.26
CA ARG A 51 3.76 14.44 22.68
C ARG A 51 4.38 13.53 21.64
N LEU A 52 3.63 13.20 20.58
CA LEU A 52 4.15 12.38 19.49
C LEU A 52 5.14 13.20 18.64
N ASP A 53 6.30 12.65 18.39
CA ASP A 53 7.25 13.25 17.46
C ASP A 53 6.66 13.27 16.06
N PHE A 54 6.16 12.14 15.61
CA PHE A 54 5.33 11.98 14.39
C PHE A 54 4.58 10.64 14.42
N ILE A 55 3.65 10.50 13.49
CA ILE A 55 2.95 9.26 13.18
C ILE A 55 3.55 8.69 11.91
N SER A 56 3.73 7.37 11.85
CA SER A 56 4.05 6.64 10.62
C SER A 56 2.91 5.71 10.27
N ASP A 57 2.58 5.66 8.98
CA ASP A 57 1.60 4.74 8.41
C ASP A 57 2.29 3.82 7.40
N LEU A 58 1.94 2.53 7.43
CA LEU A 58 2.62 1.51 6.65
C LEU A 58 1.92 1.18 5.32
N HIS A 59 0.77 1.81 5.01
CA HIS A 59 0.04 1.46 3.79
C HIS A 59 -0.89 2.56 3.29
N CYS A 60 -0.64 3.04 2.07
CA CYS A 60 -1.53 3.99 1.40
C CYS A 60 -1.48 3.86 -0.12
N ASP A 61 -2.62 3.54 -0.76
CA ASP A 61 -2.76 3.40 -2.22
C ASP A 61 -3.07 4.72 -2.93
N ALA A 62 -2.62 5.86 -2.40
CA ALA A 62 -2.96 7.17 -2.95
C ALA A 62 -2.48 7.36 -4.40
N LEU A 63 -1.39 6.71 -4.81
CA LEU A 63 -0.80 6.79 -6.16
C LEU A 63 -1.70 6.18 -7.25
N LEU A 64 -2.60 5.26 -6.88
CA LEU A 64 -3.51 4.61 -7.82
C LEU A 64 -4.44 5.60 -8.53
N TRP A 65 -4.81 6.70 -7.88
CA TRP A 65 -5.96 7.52 -8.27
C TRP A 65 -5.62 8.70 -9.19
N GLY A 66 -4.33 8.96 -9.44
CA GLY A 66 -3.89 10.06 -10.33
C GLY A 66 -4.20 11.43 -9.77
N ARG A 67 -4.23 11.59 -8.45
CA ARG A 67 -4.31 12.89 -7.77
C ARG A 67 -2.91 13.50 -7.67
N ASP A 68 -2.86 14.81 -7.71
CA ASP A 68 -1.69 15.55 -7.25
C ASP A 68 -1.64 15.48 -5.72
N LEU A 69 -0.61 14.85 -5.17
CA LEU A 69 -0.44 14.71 -3.73
C LEU A 69 0.21 15.93 -3.06
N THR A 70 0.71 16.89 -3.84
CA THR A 70 1.21 18.17 -3.30
C THR A 70 0.07 19.11 -2.94
N GLU A 71 -1.12 18.89 -3.52
CA GLU A 71 -2.31 19.68 -3.26
C GLU A 71 -3.28 19.00 -2.27
N ARG A 72 -3.92 19.81 -1.42
CA ARG A 72 -4.95 19.34 -0.50
C ARG A 72 -6.20 18.88 -1.24
N GLY A 73 -6.40 17.56 -1.30
CA GLY A 73 -7.55 16.95 -1.97
C GLY A 73 -8.86 17.09 -1.20
N THR A 74 -9.97 17.04 -1.94
CA THR A 74 -11.34 16.98 -1.38
C THR A 74 -11.88 15.53 -1.29
N ARG A 75 -11.13 14.55 -1.78
CA ARG A 75 -11.42 13.12 -1.77
C ARG A 75 -10.17 12.32 -1.40
N GLY A 76 -10.33 11.03 -1.15
CA GLY A 76 -9.27 10.19 -0.60
C GLY A 76 -8.86 10.63 0.81
N HIS A 77 -7.87 9.97 1.40
CA HIS A 77 -7.52 10.19 2.80
C HIS A 77 -6.14 10.83 2.97
N VAL A 78 -5.20 10.62 2.04
CA VAL A 78 -3.80 11.02 2.15
C VAL A 78 -3.40 11.96 1.01
N ASP A 79 -2.74 13.04 1.37
CA ASP A 79 -1.92 13.94 0.56
C ASP A 79 -0.94 14.68 1.48
N PHE A 80 0.09 15.28 0.94
CA PHE A 80 1.14 15.93 1.71
C PHE A 80 0.63 17.04 2.65
N PRO A 81 -0.29 17.93 2.24
CA PRO A 81 -0.89 18.89 3.17
C PRO A 81 -1.59 18.24 4.36
N ARG A 82 -2.41 17.19 4.14
CA ARG A 82 -3.12 16.51 5.22
C ARG A 82 -2.19 15.70 6.12
N MET A 83 -1.11 15.11 5.57
CA MET A 83 -0.06 14.48 6.37
C MET A 83 0.56 15.47 7.36
N ARG A 84 0.90 16.69 6.89
CA ARG A 84 1.44 17.76 7.74
C ARG A 84 0.47 18.18 8.84
N GLU A 85 -0.80 18.42 8.47
CA GLU A 85 -1.86 18.76 9.41
C GLU A 85 -2.06 17.71 10.51
N ALA A 86 -1.94 16.43 10.16
CA ALA A 86 -2.13 15.29 11.06
C ALA A 86 -0.85 14.80 11.73
N ASN A 87 0.30 15.50 11.61
CA ASN A 87 1.60 15.05 12.09
C ASN A 87 1.98 13.63 11.60
N VAL A 88 1.50 13.22 10.42
CA VAL A 88 1.97 12.01 9.73
C VAL A 88 3.31 12.37 9.10
N GLY A 89 4.39 11.93 9.73
CA GLY A 89 5.74 12.29 9.32
C GLY A 89 6.39 11.31 8.35
N LEU A 90 5.83 10.10 8.24
CA LEU A 90 6.30 9.07 7.30
C LEU A 90 5.12 8.26 6.80
N GLU A 91 5.01 8.13 5.48
CA GLU A 91 3.98 7.37 4.81
C GLU A 91 4.61 6.33 3.88
N MET A 92 4.10 5.09 3.90
CA MET A 92 4.42 4.08 2.91
C MET A 92 3.37 4.14 1.78
N PHE A 93 3.72 4.79 0.68
CA PHE A 93 2.89 4.79 -0.52
C PHE A 93 3.00 3.46 -1.25
N THR A 94 1.88 2.81 -1.47
CA THR A 94 1.82 1.50 -2.11
C THR A 94 1.32 1.59 -3.55
N ILE A 95 1.91 0.77 -4.40
CA ILE A 95 1.61 0.68 -5.82
C ILE A 95 0.72 -0.52 -6.05
N VAL A 96 -0.48 -0.29 -6.57
CA VAL A 96 -1.41 -1.33 -7.04
C VAL A 96 -1.41 -1.36 -8.56
N THR A 97 -1.07 -2.52 -9.14
CA THR A 97 -0.95 -2.64 -10.60
C THR A 97 -2.04 -3.48 -11.27
N LYS A 98 -2.69 -4.39 -10.52
CA LYS A 98 -3.79 -5.23 -11.01
C LYS A 98 -4.80 -5.52 -9.90
N SER A 99 -6.10 -5.48 -10.25
CA SER A 99 -7.21 -5.83 -9.37
C SER A 99 -8.21 -6.71 -10.14
N PRO A 100 -8.57 -7.90 -9.64
CA PRO A 100 -9.45 -8.82 -10.36
C PRO A 100 -10.90 -8.29 -10.42
N ALA A 101 -11.56 -8.46 -11.55
CA ALA A 101 -12.99 -8.18 -11.66
C ALA A 101 -13.79 -9.07 -10.71
N GLY A 102 -14.77 -8.49 -10.02
CA GLY A 102 -15.53 -9.21 -9.00
C GLY A 102 -14.73 -9.47 -7.71
N GLN A 103 -13.67 -8.69 -7.46
CA GLN A 103 -12.81 -8.81 -6.28
C GLN A 103 -13.61 -9.06 -5.00
N ASN A 104 -13.25 -10.11 -4.29
CA ASN A 104 -13.89 -10.52 -3.05
C ASN A 104 -12.88 -11.13 -2.06
N MET A 105 -13.30 -11.34 -0.82
CA MET A 105 -12.43 -11.82 0.26
C MET A 105 -12.20 -13.34 0.29
N LYS A 106 -12.92 -14.10 -0.53
CA LYS A 106 -12.91 -15.57 -0.43
C LYS A 106 -11.99 -16.22 -1.46
N SER A 107 -12.21 -15.87 -2.74
CA SER A 107 -11.46 -16.49 -3.84
C SER A 107 -11.54 -15.63 -5.08
N ASN A 108 -10.38 -15.30 -5.66
CA ASN A 108 -10.26 -14.56 -6.89
C ASN A 108 -9.30 -15.29 -7.83
N SER A 109 -9.69 -15.38 -9.10
CA SER A 109 -8.84 -15.95 -10.13
C SER A 109 -7.83 -14.94 -10.67
N ALA A 110 -6.60 -15.40 -10.87
CA ALA A 110 -5.54 -14.64 -11.54
C ALA A 110 -5.90 -14.26 -12.99
N ASP A 111 -6.76 -15.05 -13.64
CA ASP A 111 -7.20 -14.84 -15.02
C ASP A 111 -8.39 -13.88 -15.13
N SER A 112 -8.92 -13.39 -14.02
CA SER A 112 -9.99 -12.39 -14.02
C SER A 112 -9.56 -11.13 -14.75
N PHE A 113 -10.52 -10.47 -15.41
CA PHE A 113 -10.32 -9.17 -16.03
C PHE A 113 -9.73 -8.17 -15.02
N ASP A 114 -8.75 -7.40 -15.45
CA ASP A 114 -8.06 -6.42 -14.62
C ASP A 114 -8.81 -5.09 -14.59
N ASN A 115 -9.36 -4.73 -13.44
CA ASN A 115 -10.08 -3.48 -13.22
C ASN A 115 -9.17 -2.24 -13.29
N ILE A 116 -7.84 -2.40 -13.14
CA ILE A 116 -6.91 -1.27 -13.19
C ILE A 116 -6.67 -0.85 -14.65
N THR A 117 -6.72 -1.77 -15.62
CA THR A 117 -6.53 -1.43 -17.04
C THR A 117 -7.47 -0.30 -17.52
N PRO A 118 -8.81 -0.38 -17.36
CA PRO A 118 -9.67 0.74 -17.76
C PRO A 118 -9.44 2.00 -16.94
N LEU A 119 -9.04 1.90 -15.67
CA LEU A 119 -8.70 3.06 -14.85
C LEU A 119 -7.42 3.74 -15.37
N THR A 120 -6.39 2.99 -15.71
CA THR A 120 -5.14 3.48 -16.33
C THR A 120 -5.42 4.24 -17.63
N ILE A 121 -6.30 3.69 -18.48
CA ILE A 121 -6.75 4.35 -19.72
C ILE A 121 -7.53 5.64 -19.38
N ALA A 122 -8.45 5.57 -18.44
CA ALA A 122 -9.25 6.71 -18.01
C ALA A 122 -8.45 7.82 -17.31
N LYS A 123 -7.32 7.50 -16.70
CA LYS A 123 -6.36 8.47 -16.15
C LYS A 123 -5.56 9.19 -17.24
N GLY A 124 -5.64 8.75 -18.50
CA GLY A 124 -4.86 9.33 -19.60
C GLY A 124 -3.40 8.89 -19.62
N GLU A 125 -3.06 7.79 -18.96
CA GLU A 125 -1.70 7.29 -18.93
C GLU A 125 -1.21 6.81 -20.30
N SER A 126 0.10 6.76 -20.47
CA SER A 126 0.74 6.26 -21.68
C SER A 126 0.21 4.88 -22.08
N PRO A 127 -0.03 4.61 -23.38
CA PRO A 127 -0.39 3.27 -23.87
C PRO A 127 0.58 2.16 -23.44
N ALA A 128 1.83 2.48 -23.15
CA ALA A 128 2.82 1.55 -22.60
C ALA A 128 2.39 0.97 -21.23
N ASN A 129 1.60 1.73 -20.46
CA ASN A 129 1.14 1.33 -19.12
C ASN A 129 -0.14 0.48 -19.17
N TRP A 130 -0.88 0.46 -20.30
CA TRP A 130 -2.21 -0.14 -20.34
C TRP A 130 -2.21 -1.65 -20.04
N PHE A 131 -1.17 -2.35 -20.48
CA PHE A 131 -1.10 -3.82 -20.36
C PHE A 131 0.21 -4.32 -19.72
N SER A 132 1.13 -3.44 -19.31
CA SER A 132 2.36 -3.79 -18.62
C SER A 132 2.28 -3.36 -17.16
N LEU A 133 2.39 -4.33 -16.25
CA LEU A 133 2.32 -4.08 -14.81
C LEU A 133 3.62 -3.43 -14.31
N ILE A 134 4.76 -3.82 -14.89
CA ILE A 134 6.04 -3.16 -14.55
C ILE A 134 6.04 -1.68 -14.98
N ASN A 135 5.50 -1.35 -16.16
CA ASN A 135 5.42 0.05 -16.58
C ASN A 135 4.47 0.87 -15.68
N ARG A 136 3.36 0.29 -15.22
CA ARG A 136 2.48 0.93 -14.22
C ARG A 136 3.22 1.19 -12.91
N THR A 137 4.06 0.23 -12.48
CA THR A 137 4.88 0.38 -11.28
C THR A 137 5.85 1.54 -11.42
N LEU A 138 6.59 1.58 -12.52
CA LEU A 138 7.56 2.65 -12.79
C LEU A 138 6.89 4.01 -12.96
N SER A 139 5.70 4.05 -13.57
CA SER A 139 4.92 5.30 -13.71
C SER A 139 4.53 5.86 -12.34
N GLN A 140 3.92 5.06 -11.45
CA GLN A 140 3.53 5.50 -10.11
C GLN A 140 4.75 5.86 -9.24
N SER A 141 5.89 5.16 -9.41
CA SER A 141 7.15 5.53 -8.76
C SER A 141 7.65 6.91 -9.21
N ASN A 142 7.59 7.18 -10.51
CA ASN A 142 7.97 8.48 -11.07
C ASN A 142 7.04 9.60 -10.61
N ASP A 143 5.73 9.32 -10.50
CA ASP A 143 4.76 10.28 -9.98
C ASP A 143 5.13 10.69 -8.54
N LEU A 144 5.40 9.73 -7.65
CA LEU A 144 5.83 10.03 -6.28
C LEU A 144 7.14 10.81 -6.24
N ALA A 145 8.13 10.42 -7.04
CA ALA A 145 9.40 11.15 -7.13
C ALA A 145 9.21 12.59 -7.64
N GLY A 146 8.28 12.79 -8.58
CA GLY A 146 7.88 14.11 -9.07
C GLY A 146 7.28 14.96 -7.95
N PHE A 147 6.26 14.46 -7.25
CA PHE A 147 5.63 15.17 -6.13
C PHE A 147 6.64 15.55 -5.04
N ILE A 148 7.57 14.65 -4.69
CA ILE A 148 8.62 14.94 -3.71
C ILE A 148 9.53 16.07 -4.21
N SER A 149 9.89 16.08 -5.48
CA SER A 149 10.79 17.09 -6.05
C SER A 149 10.16 18.48 -6.05
N GLU A 150 8.84 18.59 -6.19
CA GLU A 150 8.08 19.84 -6.18
C GLU A 150 8.00 20.49 -4.78
N GLU A 151 8.23 19.73 -3.73
CA GLU A 151 8.13 20.16 -2.34
C GLU A 151 9.36 20.93 -1.80
N GLU A 152 10.33 21.24 -2.64
CA GLU A 152 11.49 22.10 -2.34
C GLU A 152 12.21 21.75 -1.01
N GLY A 153 12.39 20.45 -0.74
CA GLY A 153 13.02 19.92 0.48
C GLY A 153 12.07 19.72 1.67
N LYS A 154 10.78 19.96 1.51
CA LYS A 154 9.75 19.66 2.52
C LYS A 154 9.19 18.23 2.43
N ALA A 155 9.64 17.45 1.47
CA ALA A 155 9.40 16.02 1.37
C ALA A 155 10.72 15.28 1.10
N ILE A 156 10.92 14.14 1.74
CA ILE A 156 12.11 13.30 1.61
C ILE A 156 11.67 11.94 1.08
N PHE A 157 12.25 11.49 -0.05
CA PHE A 157 12.09 10.12 -0.52
C PHE A 157 12.97 9.20 0.31
N VAL A 158 12.40 8.47 1.25
CA VAL A 158 13.12 7.61 2.18
C VAL A 158 13.39 6.27 1.50
N LYS A 159 14.62 6.09 0.99
CA LYS A 159 15.09 4.89 0.29
C LYS A 159 16.20 4.16 1.04
N SER A 160 16.65 4.72 2.16
CA SER A 160 17.72 4.15 2.97
C SER A 160 17.54 4.52 4.44
N LYS A 161 18.30 3.84 5.31
CA LYS A 161 18.39 4.19 6.73
C LYS A 161 18.89 5.63 6.93
N ALA A 162 19.84 6.08 6.10
CA ALA A 162 20.38 7.44 6.18
C ALA A 162 19.29 8.49 5.87
N ASP A 163 18.41 8.23 4.88
CA ASP A 163 17.28 9.12 4.58
C ASP A 163 16.29 9.20 5.74
N LEU A 164 16.03 8.06 6.41
CA LEU A 164 15.16 8.02 7.59
C LEU A 164 15.79 8.79 8.77
N GLU A 165 17.07 8.62 9.01
CA GLU A 165 17.81 9.36 10.04
C GLU A 165 17.80 10.87 9.76
N GLN A 166 17.97 11.26 8.49
CA GLN A 166 17.82 12.65 8.04
C GLN A 166 16.42 13.18 8.30
N LEU A 167 15.37 12.43 7.94
CA LEU A 167 13.98 12.81 8.21
C LEU A 167 13.75 13.06 9.70
N ILE A 168 14.16 12.14 10.56
CA ILE A 168 14.01 12.26 12.03
C ILE A 168 14.73 13.50 12.53
N GLN A 169 15.96 13.72 12.08
CA GLN A 169 16.76 14.88 12.47
C GLN A 169 16.11 16.20 12.06
N VAL A 170 15.68 16.33 10.82
CA VAL A 170 15.04 17.56 10.32
C VAL A 170 13.72 17.82 11.05
N ARG A 171 12.91 16.77 11.27
CA ARG A 171 11.63 16.90 11.97
C ARG A 171 11.76 17.31 13.43
N SER A 172 12.92 17.13 14.05
CA SER A 172 13.16 17.64 15.42
C SER A 172 13.06 19.17 15.50
N THR A 173 13.24 19.88 14.39
CA THR A 173 13.19 21.35 14.29
C THR A 173 12.09 21.85 13.34
N ASP A 174 11.73 21.09 12.32
CA ASP A 174 10.68 21.44 11.36
C ASP A 174 9.73 20.25 11.11
N LYS A 175 8.61 20.21 11.84
CA LYS A 175 7.58 19.17 11.72
C LYS A 175 6.82 19.22 10.38
N SER A 176 7.00 20.27 9.56
CA SER A 176 6.37 20.36 8.24
C SER A 176 7.04 19.48 7.18
N VAL A 177 8.25 18.99 7.44
CA VAL A 177 8.92 18.03 6.55
C VAL A 177 8.28 16.65 6.71
N ILE A 178 7.99 15.98 5.59
CA ILE A 178 7.42 14.64 5.54
C ILE A 178 8.37 13.67 4.87
N GLY A 179 8.26 12.40 5.20
CA GLY A 179 8.92 11.29 4.51
C GLY A 179 7.92 10.49 3.70
N ALA A 180 8.34 10.02 2.54
CA ALA A 180 7.61 9.09 1.70
C ALA A 180 8.49 7.88 1.41
N MET A 181 7.98 6.69 1.68
CA MET A 181 8.54 5.41 1.23
C MET A 181 7.69 4.86 0.10
N LEU A 182 8.23 3.92 -0.66
CA LEU A 182 7.51 3.29 -1.77
C LEU A 182 7.47 1.78 -1.60
N GLY A 183 6.26 1.22 -1.68
CA GLY A 183 5.99 -0.21 -1.66
C GLY A 183 5.22 -0.69 -2.88
N ILE A 184 5.16 -2.01 -3.07
CA ILE A 184 4.33 -2.67 -4.10
C ILE A 184 3.39 -3.65 -3.40
N GLU A 185 2.10 -3.52 -3.67
CA GLU A 185 1.09 -4.45 -3.22
C GLU A 185 0.85 -5.56 -4.25
N GLY A 186 1.60 -6.64 -4.07
CA GLY A 186 1.59 -7.82 -4.93
C GLY A 186 2.68 -7.85 -6.01
N ALA A 187 3.62 -8.78 -5.82
CA ALA A 187 4.76 -8.99 -6.72
C ALA A 187 4.39 -9.54 -8.12
N HIS A 188 3.09 -9.69 -8.45
CA HIS A 188 2.64 -9.85 -9.83
C HIS A 188 3.09 -8.66 -10.71
N ALA A 189 3.36 -7.50 -10.11
CA ALA A 189 3.97 -6.34 -10.76
C ALA A 189 5.32 -6.65 -11.43
N LEU A 190 6.05 -7.66 -10.96
CA LEU A 190 7.32 -8.09 -11.53
C LEU A 190 7.16 -8.89 -12.84
N GLU A 191 5.92 -9.24 -13.25
CA GLU A 191 5.60 -10.00 -14.46
C GLU A 191 6.37 -11.35 -14.58
N GLY A 192 6.95 -11.83 -13.44
CA GLY A 192 7.71 -13.08 -13.36
C GLY A 192 9.15 -12.96 -13.85
N SER A 193 9.75 -11.79 -13.75
CA SER A 193 11.17 -11.54 -14.03
C SER A 193 11.90 -11.02 -12.79
N LEU A 194 13.08 -11.59 -12.50
CA LEU A 194 13.97 -11.09 -11.45
C LEU A 194 14.62 -9.77 -11.82
N GLU A 195 14.87 -9.53 -13.11
CA GLU A 195 15.39 -8.24 -13.58
C GLU A 195 14.44 -7.10 -13.25
N ASN A 196 13.13 -7.35 -13.27
CA ASN A 196 12.14 -6.35 -12.88
C ASN A 196 12.21 -6.02 -11.38
N LEU A 197 12.69 -6.92 -10.53
CA LEU A 197 12.93 -6.64 -9.11
C LEU A 197 14.06 -5.61 -8.93
N ASP A 198 15.15 -5.74 -9.69
CA ASP A 198 16.23 -4.76 -9.66
C ASP A 198 15.75 -3.39 -10.20
N LEU A 199 14.94 -3.38 -11.27
CA LEU A 199 14.36 -2.15 -11.81
C LEU A 199 13.49 -1.40 -10.80
N VAL A 200 12.61 -2.09 -10.08
CA VAL A 200 11.76 -1.43 -9.08
C VAL A 200 12.55 -0.98 -7.85
N TYR A 201 13.60 -1.70 -7.46
CA TYR A 201 14.52 -1.26 -6.41
C TYR A 201 15.21 0.06 -6.78
N GLU A 202 15.75 0.16 -8.00
CA GLU A 202 16.35 1.39 -8.52
C GLU A 202 15.34 2.55 -8.59
N ALA A 203 14.08 2.25 -8.92
CA ALA A 203 13.00 3.22 -8.91
C ALA A 203 12.60 3.70 -7.49
N GLY A 204 13.15 3.10 -6.43
CA GLY A 204 12.95 3.54 -5.05
C GLY A 204 12.03 2.65 -4.20
N VAL A 205 11.54 1.52 -4.74
CA VAL A 205 10.74 0.57 -3.96
C VAL A 205 11.59 -0.06 -2.85
N ARG A 206 11.04 -0.09 -1.64
CA ARG A 206 11.68 -0.66 -0.44
C ARG A 206 10.79 -1.63 0.32
N MET A 207 9.58 -1.88 -0.15
CA MET A 207 8.68 -2.89 0.40
C MET A 207 7.94 -3.60 -0.74
N ILE A 208 7.81 -4.92 -0.69
CA ILE A 208 7.03 -5.69 -1.67
C ILE A 208 6.24 -6.79 -0.96
N GLY A 209 4.92 -6.80 -1.18
CA GLY A 209 4.06 -7.92 -0.83
C GLY A 209 4.14 -9.03 -1.88
N PRO A 210 4.41 -10.30 -1.51
CA PRO A 210 4.44 -11.41 -2.46
C PRO A 210 3.15 -11.56 -3.27
N THR A 211 2.00 -11.36 -2.65
CA THR A 211 0.68 -11.49 -3.28
C THR A 211 -0.24 -10.35 -2.91
N HIS A 212 -1.31 -10.16 -3.69
CA HIS A 212 -2.42 -9.27 -3.40
C HIS A 212 -3.74 -10.09 -3.40
N PHE A 213 -4.74 -9.74 -4.18
CA PHE A 213 -6.06 -10.40 -4.16
C PHE A 213 -6.15 -11.73 -4.92
N PHE A 214 -5.10 -12.23 -5.52
CA PHE A 214 -5.09 -13.47 -6.30
C PHE A 214 -3.72 -14.16 -6.24
N ASP A 215 -3.72 -15.46 -6.49
CA ASP A 215 -2.50 -16.25 -6.62
C ASP A 215 -1.68 -15.76 -7.82
N ASN A 216 -0.37 -15.67 -7.68
CA ASN A 216 0.52 -15.24 -8.76
C ASN A 216 1.73 -16.18 -8.90
N LYS A 217 2.70 -15.81 -9.74
CA LYS A 217 3.90 -16.62 -9.97
C LYS A 217 4.76 -16.85 -8.73
N LEU A 218 4.62 -16.03 -7.68
CA LEU A 218 5.36 -16.21 -6.42
C LEU A 218 4.69 -17.20 -5.47
N GLY A 219 3.36 -17.31 -5.50
CA GLY A 219 2.63 -18.21 -4.61
C GLY A 219 1.17 -17.82 -4.39
N GLY A 220 0.60 -18.31 -3.30
CA GLY A 220 -0.81 -18.19 -2.99
C GLY A 220 -1.18 -16.94 -2.19
N SER A 221 -2.25 -16.28 -2.57
CA SER A 221 -2.88 -15.19 -1.81
C SER A 221 -3.83 -15.73 -0.75
N ALA A 222 -4.03 -15.00 0.35
CA ALA A 222 -5.12 -15.27 1.29
C ALA A 222 -6.53 -15.13 0.64
N HIS A 223 -6.59 -14.55 -0.55
CA HIS A 223 -7.79 -14.34 -1.36
C HIS A 223 -7.73 -15.09 -2.69
N GLY A 224 -6.75 -15.96 -2.88
CA GLY A 224 -6.55 -16.76 -4.08
C GLY A 224 -7.38 -18.04 -4.12
N GLU A 225 -7.22 -18.81 -5.17
CA GLU A 225 -7.93 -20.07 -5.39
C GLU A 225 -7.24 -21.24 -4.67
N ASN A 226 -5.89 -21.21 -4.53
CA ASN A 226 -5.09 -22.37 -4.09
C ASN A 226 -4.52 -22.23 -2.68
N LEU A 227 -4.39 -21.02 -2.13
CA LEU A 227 -3.80 -20.74 -0.81
C LEU A 227 -2.43 -21.43 -0.58
N GLY A 228 -1.67 -21.67 -1.66
CA GLY A 228 -0.39 -22.37 -1.64
C GLY A 228 0.73 -21.56 -0.98
N GLY A 229 1.87 -22.20 -0.73
CA GLY A 229 3.11 -21.56 -0.31
C GLY A 229 3.86 -20.89 -1.47
N LEU A 230 5.12 -20.54 -1.21
CA LEU A 230 6.02 -20.00 -2.23
C LEU A 230 6.34 -21.02 -3.31
N THR A 231 6.29 -20.60 -4.57
CA THR A 231 6.86 -21.35 -5.68
C THR A 231 8.39 -21.26 -5.66
N ASP A 232 9.08 -22.02 -6.54
CA ASP A 232 10.53 -21.90 -6.69
C ASP A 232 10.93 -20.48 -7.14
N PHE A 233 10.13 -19.84 -8.01
CA PHE A 233 10.35 -18.45 -8.39
C PHE A 233 10.09 -17.50 -7.22
N GLY A 234 9.05 -17.73 -6.43
CA GLY A 234 8.79 -16.96 -5.21
C GLY A 234 9.95 -17.02 -4.23
N ARG A 235 10.55 -18.17 -4.03
CA ARG A 235 11.74 -18.33 -3.16
C ARG A 235 12.94 -17.55 -3.69
N GLN A 236 13.17 -17.54 -5.00
CA GLN A 236 14.24 -16.73 -5.62
C GLN A 236 13.99 -15.22 -5.40
N VAL A 237 12.74 -14.76 -5.57
CA VAL A 237 12.39 -13.35 -5.33
C VAL A 237 12.61 -12.98 -3.86
N ILE A 238 12.14 -13.80 -2.89
CA ILE A 238 12.34 -13.53 -1.46
C ILE A 238 13.84 -13.48 -1.11
N THR A 239 14.65 -14.39 -1.65
CA THR A 239 16.11 -14.38 -1.46
C THR A 239 16.71 -13.07 -1.98
N ARG A 240 16.32 -12.65 -3.19
CA ARG A 240 16.84 -11.42 -3.79
C ARG A 240 16.36 -10.17 -3.06
N MET A 241 15.14 -10.16 -2.53
CA MET A 241 14.65 -9.06 -1.69
C MET A 241 15.50 -8.89 -0.43
N ASN A 242 15.86 -9.99 0.25
CA ASN A 242 16.76 -9.95 1.41
C ASN A 242 18.15 -9.39 1.04
N GLU A 243 18.72 -9.81 -0.10
CA GLU A 243 20.01 -9.28 -0.59
C GLU A 243 19.96 -7.77 -0.86
N LEU A 244 18.86 -7.27 -1.39
CA LEU A 244 18.64 -5.85 -1.70
C LEU A 244 18.21 -5.02 -0.49
N GLY A 245 17.83 -5.66 0.63
CA GLY A 245 17.26 -4.96 1.78
C GLY A 245 15.85 -4.42 1.53
N ILE A 246 15.06 -5.10 0.68
CA ILE A 246 13.65 -4.79 0.47
C ILE A 246 12.83 -5.48 1.56
N PHE A 247 11.97 -4.75 2.27
CA PHE A 247 11.05 -5.32 3.24
C PHE A 247 10.06 -6.27 2.57
N ILE A 248 9.91 -7.47 3.17
CA ILE A 248 8.90 -8.43 2.74
C ILE A 248 7.62 -8.13 3.49
N ASP A 249 6.57 -7.71 2.77
CA ASP A 249 5.26 -7.45 3.35
C ASP A 249 4.38 -8.70 3.27
N LEU A 250 3.97 -9.22 4.42
CA LEU A 250 3.15 -10.42 4.53
C LEU A 250 1.63 -10.13 4.49
N ALA A 251 1.22 -8.88 4.29
CA ALA A 251 -0.17 -8.57 4.00
C ALA A 251 -0.64 -9.34 2.75
N HIS A 252 -1.90 -9.77 2.71
CA HIS A 252 -2.51 -10.58 1.64
C HIS A 252 -1.88 -11.95 1.38
N CYS A 253 -0.80 -12.31 2.03
CA CYS A 253 -0.17 -13.61 1.84
C CYS A 253 -1.05 -14.75 2.40
N SER A 254 -1.09 -15.89 1.71
CA SER A 254 -1.66 -17.09 2.27
C SER A 254 -0.95 -17.47 3.57
N PRO A 255 -1.60 -18.18 4.50
CA PRO A 255 -0.93 -18.69 5.68
C PRO A 255 0.33 -19.53 5.37
N ALA A 256 0.34 -20.23 4.23
CA ALA A 256 1.48 -21.03 3.79
C ALA A 256 2.66 -20.16 3.35
N ILE A 257 2.42 -19.04 2.62
CA ILE A 257 3.49 -18.08 2.30
C ILE A 257 4.06 -17.46 3.58
N VAL A 258 3.21 -17.05 4.53
CA VAL A 258 3.69 -16.51 5.82
C VAL A 258 4.64 -17.51 6.50
N ASP A 259 4.26 -18.79 6.53
CA ASP A 259 5.10 -19.84 7.12
C ASP A 259 6.41 -20.07 6.33
N ASP A 260 6.36 -20.07 5.01
CA ASP A 260 7.51 -20.23 4.14
C ASP A 260 8.51 -19.07 4.31
N VAL A 261 8.04 -17.82 4.21
CA VAL A 261 8.89 -16.62 4.35
C VAL A 261 9.57 -16.59 5.72
N LEU A 262 8.81 -16.80 6.81
CA LEU A 262 9.36 -16.84 8.17
C LEU A 262 10.31 -18.03 8.44
N SER A 263 10.39 -19.00 7.54
CA SER A 263 11.39 -20.08 7.59
C SER A 263 12.64 -19.78 6.76
N MET A 264 12.57 -18.80 5.84
CA MET A 264 13.64 -18.49 4.88
C MET A 264 14.43 -17.23 5.24
N THR A 265 13.79 -16.25 5.90
CA THR A 265 14.44 -14.97 6.21
C THR A 265 14.76 -14.83 7.69
N THR A 266 15.94 -14.27 7.97
CA THR A 266 16.33 -13.76 9.30
C THR A 266 16.14 -12.25 9.41
N GLU A 267 15.93 -11.56 8.28
CA GLU A 267 15.64 -10.14 8.26
C GLU A 267 14.21 -9.88 8.76
N PRO A 268 13.98 -8.79 9.51
CA PRO A 268 12.66 -8.43 9.99
C PRO A 268 11.65 -8.27 8.86
N VAL A 269 10.52 -8.97 8.97
CA VAL A 269 9.41 -8.82 8.02
C VAL A 269 8.47 -7.70 8.43
N MET A 270 7.68 -7.22 7.49
CA MET A 270 6.61 -6.26 7.72
C MET A 270 5.25 -6.92 7.43
N VAL A 271 4.24 -6.53 8.17
CA VAL A 271 2.85 -6.76 7.79
C VAL A 271 2.22 -5.39 7.72
N SER A 272 2.10 -4.84 6.52
CA SER A 272 1.75 -3.44 6.34
C SER A 272 0.36 -3.10 6.88
N HIS A 273 -0.65 -3.94 6.64
CA HIS A 273 -2.03 -3.73 7.07
C HIS A 273 -2.77 -5.05 7.24
N ILE A 274 -3.23 -5.37 8.47
CA ILE A 274 -3.83 -6.66 8.79
C ILE A 274 -4.78 -6.57 9.99
N GLY A 275 -5.62 -7.59 10.14
CA GLY A 275 -6.35 -7.89 11.36
C GLY A 275 -5.84 -9.17 12.04
N VAL A 276 -6.52 -9.57 13.09
CA VAL A 276 -6.22 -10.79 13.83
C VAL A 276 -7.44 -11.73 13.90
N LYS A 277 -7.20 -13.03 13.83
CA LYS A 277 -8.29 -14.04 13.86
C LYS A 277 -9.12 -14.00 15.12
N ALA A 278 -8.58 -13.51 16.21
CA ALA A 278 -9.29 -13.35 17.47
C ALA A 278 -10.40 -12.26 17.40
N VAL A 279 -10.25 -11.26 16.54
CA VAL A 279 -11.27 -10.21 16.30
C VAL A 279 -12.18 -10.59 15.13
N LEU A 280 -11.59 -10.97 14.00
CA LEU A 280 -12.32 -11.43 12.82
C LEU A 280 -11.67 -12.68 12.25
N ASN A 281 -12.34 -13.83 12.39
CA ASN A 281 -11.81 -15.11 11.93
C ASN A 281 -11.93 -15.22 10.40
N SER A 282 -10.88 -14.77 9.69
CA SER A 282 -10.75 -14.88 8.26
C SER A 282 -9.39 -15.43 7.86
N GLN A 283 -9.24 -15.90 6.62
CA GLN A 283 -7.94 -16.36 6.08
C GLN A 283 -6.96 -15.20 5.90
N ARG A 284 -7.48 -13.98 5.74
CA ARG A 284 -6.71 -12.74 5.63
C ARG A 284 -5.95 -12.42 6.91
N ASN A 285 -6.50 -12.78 8.07
CA ASN A 285 -6.03 -12.35 9.38
C ASN A 285 -5.02 -13.32 10.01
N LEU A 286 -4.11 -12.75 10.81
CA LEU A 286 -3.08 -13.51 11.50
C LEU A 286 -3.64 -14.34 12.66
N SER A 287 -3.12 -15.55 12.82
CA SER A 287 -3.27 -16.36 14.03
C SER A 287 -2.22 -15.96 15.07
N ASP A 288 -2.48 -16.25 16.35
CA ASP A 288 -1.52 -16.01 17.44
C ASP A 288 -0.16 -16.66 17.19
N LYS A 289 -0.14 -17.85 16.54
CA LYS A 289 1.10 -18.52 16.15
C LYS A 289 1.91 -17.66 15.18
N GLN A 290 1.26 -17.08 14.17
CA GLN A 290 1.92 -16.21 13.18
C GLN A 290 2.38 -14.90 13.83
N ILE A 291 1.55 -14.27 14.66
CA ILE A 291 1.90 -13.07 15.42
C ILE A 291 3.19 -13.29 16.23
N LYS A 292 3.26 -14.39 16.98
CA LYS A 292 4.47 -14.74 17.77
C LYS A 292 5.71 -14.96 16.91
N ARG A 293 5.55 -15.59 15.75
CA ARG A 293 6.68 -15.83 14.82
C ARG A 293 7.17 -14.54 14.17
N ILE A 294 6.26 -13.63 13.78
CA ILE A 294 6.60 -12.33 13.22
C ILE A 294 7.37 -11.49 14.26
N ALA A 295 6.86 -11.42 15.50
CA ALA A 295 7.56 -10.75 16.58
C ALA A 295 8.92 -11.37 16.89
N ALA A 296 9.03 -12.71 16.92
CA ALA A 296 10.30 -13.40 17.14
C ALA A 296 11.33 -13.18 16.02
N ASN A 297 10.87 -12.87 14.79
CA ASN A 297 11.73 -12.47 13.68
C ASN A 297 12.13 -10.97 13.77
N GLY A 298 11.59 -10.20 14.72
CA GLY A 298 11.80 -8.76 14.84
C GLY A 298 10.91 -7.92 13.93
N GLY A 299 9.92 -8.53 13.30
CA GLY A 299 8.97 -7.87 12.40
C GLY A 299 7.93 -7.02 13.11
N ILE A 300 7.21 -6.20 12.35
CA ILE A 300 6.14 -5.32 12.85
C ILE A 300 4.81 -5.62 12.16
N ILE A 301 3.70 -5.31 12.86
CA ILE A 301 2.34 -5.64 12.42
C ILE A 301 1.51 -4.36 12.38
N GLY A 302 1.20 -3.87 11.17
CA GLY A 302 0.32 -2.76 10.90
C GLY A 302 -1.15 -3.17 11.08
N VAL A 303 -1.86 -2.49 11.96
CA VAL A 303 -3.29 -2.72 12.19
C VAL A 303 -4.07 -1.96 11.13
N ALA A 304 -4.85 -2.69 10.35
CA ALA A 304 -5.65 -2.15 9.26
C ALA A 304 -6.88 -1.37 9.73
N PHE A 305 -7.30 -0.39 8.95
CA PHE A 305 -8.47 0.46 9.20
C PHE A 305 -9.62 0.17 8.23
N PHE A 306 -9.81 -1.06 7.79
CA PHE A 306 -10.89 -1.43 6.87
C PHE A 306 -11.67 -2.67 7.35
N ASP A 307 -12.93 -2.76 6.91
CA ASP A 307 -13.92 -3.75 7.38
C ASP A 307 -13.51 -5.21 7.19
N MET A 308 -12.85 -5.52 6.09
CA MET A 308 -12.44 -6.89 5.75
C MET A 308 -11.33 -7.44 6.66
N ALA A 309 -10.63 -6.61 7.42
CA ALA A 309 -9.60 -7.00 8.36
C ALA A 309 -10.09 -7.00 9.82
N VAL A 310 -10.85 -5.97 10.21
CA VAL A 310 -11.25 -5.77 11.61
C VAL A 310 -12.76 -5.92 11.86
N GLY A 311 -13.55 -6.22 10.83
CA GLY A 311 -15.00 -6.13 10.87
C GLY A 311 -15.45 -4.69 10.65
N GLU A 312 -16.49 -4.22 11.32
CA GLU A 312 -16.83 -2.79 11.24
C GLU A 312 -15.60 -1.96 11.60
N PRO A 313 -15.11 -1.08 10.69
CA PRO A 313 -13.85 -0.35 10.88
C PRO A 313 -14.05 0.84 11.83
N GLU A 314 -14.57 0.55 13.01
CA GLU A 314 -14.78 1.49 14.08
C GLU A 314 -13.67 1.37 15.13
N LEU A 315 -13.45 2.43 15.89
CA LEU A 315 -12.42 2.47 16.95
C LEU A 315 -12.46 1.27 17.90
N PRO A 316 -13.61 0.74 18.36
CA PRO A 316 -13.64 -0.42 19.24
C PRO A 316 -12.94 -1.66 18.65
N ASN A 317 -13.17 -1.97 17.37
CA ASN A 317 -12.59 -3.15 16.71
C ASN A 317 -11.10 -2.94 16.40
N ILE A 318 -10.71 -1.74 15.97
CA ILE A 318 -9.30 -1.37 15.79
C ILE A 318 -8.55 -1.50 17.11
N ILE A 319 -9.11 -0.94 18.21
CA ILE A 319 -8.53 -1.05 19.55
C ILE A 319 -8.50 -2.50 20.04
N ALA A 320 -9.52 -3.31 19.74
CA ALA A 320 -9.53 -4.73 20.10
C ALA A 320 -8.39 -5.48 19.39
N THR A 321 -8.14 -5.18 18.12
CA THR A 321 -7.01 -5.74 17.35
C THR A 321 -5.66 -5.33 17.96
N ILE A 322 -5.47 -4.04 18.26
CA ILE A 322 -4.25 -3.53 18.93
C ILE A 322 -4.04 -4.22 20.28
N ARG A 323 -5.08 -4.30 21.11
CA ARG A 323 -5.01 -4.96 22.43
C ARG A 323 -4.65 -6.43 22.32
N HIS A 324 -5.24 -7.15 21.36
CA HIS A 324 -4.93 -8.57 21.15
C HIS A 324 -3.46 -8.78 20.79
N ILE A 325 -2.91 -8.02 19.82
CA ILE A 325 -1.50 -8.14 19.45
C ILE A 325 -0.60 -7.80 20.64
N ARG A 326 -0.90 -6.70 21.36
CA ARG A 326 -0.17 -6.31 22.58
C ARG A 326 -0.14 -7.44 23.62
N ASP A 327 -1.27 -8.08 23.85
CA ASP A 327 -1.41 -9.12 24.88
C ASP A 327 -0.69 -10.42 24.48
N VAL A 328 -0.49 -10.64 23.16
CA VAL A 328 0.23 -11.82 22.63
C VAL A 328 1.75 -11.61 22.58
N VAL A 329 2.25 -10.43 22.20
CA VAL A 329 3.67 -10.20 21.90
C VAL A 329 4.25 -8.90 22.46
N GLY A 330 3.44 -7.92 22.83
CA GLY A 330 3.91 -6.58 23.29
C GLY A 330 3.49 -5.46 22.34
N ILE A 331 3.56 -4.22 22.83
CA ILE A 331 3.15 -3.02 22.09
C ILE A 331 4.19 -2.61 21.03
N GLU A 332 5.44 -2.97 21.23
CA GLU A 332 6.59 -2.63 20.39
C GLU A 332 6.53 -3.25 18.98
N TYR A 333 5.67 -4.26 18.79
CA TYR A 333 5.48 -4.93 17.50
C TYR A 333 4.28 -4.41 16.71
N ILE A 334 3.64 -3.32 17.16
CA ILE A 334 2.40 -2.79 16.57
C ILE A 334 2.70 -1.50 15.81
N ALA A 335 2.15 -1.41 14.61
CA ALA A 335 2.13 -0.21 13.78
C ALA A 335 0.70 0.09 13.29
N LEU A 336 0.53 1.20 12.57
CA LEU A 336 -0.68 1.56 11.84
C LEU A 336 -0.49 1.28 10.35
N GLY A 337 -1.59 0.90 9.65
CA GLY A 337 -1.54 0.68 8.21
C GLY A 337 -2.88 0.35 7.59
#